data_de6b5bdb0f4ac130ec188cf57a785de3
#
_entry.id   de6b5bdb0f4ac130ec188cf57a785de3
#
_cell.length_a   1.000
_cell.length_b   1.000
_cell.length_c   1.000
_cell.angle_alpha   90.00
_cell.angle_beta   90.00
_cell.angle_gamma   90.00
#
_symmetry.space_group_name_H-M   'P 1'
#
loop_
_entity.id
_entity.type
_entity.pdbx_description
1 polymer ?
#
loop_
_entity_poly.entity_id
_entity_poly.type
_entity_poly.pdbx_seq_one_letter_code
_entity_poly.pdbx_strand_id
1 'polypeptide(L)'
;QNEKDQQAVTAAKQEQAKLEELAKNAEAEKAKAEKEQAAKEAELANKQKEEAKAKDQKTKDDQAVADQQTVVTTRQEKVADAKADTTAKQADLTAKENALKDKQAATKQAQNTLDSSKEELKGHKGINLPANFTPDYYKKLSEQEKQAMEKEALALNKVFPENQADAAKATEMIDIKNPTEKQKKQMSDYFVGLLNDVREKLGLQKLKVSSQNIKFAWDNAKYTNPNEIGHDENAINKAAKENGFKEYPGQNFYENLSGGYFQPKDGKISVLDFERAAREALVDMLFN
;
A
#
# COMPACT_ATOMS: atom_id res chain seq x y z
N GLN A 1 1.24 9.42 46.86
CA GLN A 1 0.40 8.47 46.09
C GLN A 1 -0.46 9.23 45.05
N ASN A 2 -1.21 10.25 45.50
CA ASN A 2 -2.17 10.99 44.66
C ASN A 2 -1.52 11.78 43.50
N GLU A 3 -0.29 12.32 43.68
CA GLU A 3 0.44 13.01 42.62
C GLU A 3 1.00 12.05 41.55
N LYS A 4 1.45 10.87 41.95
CA LYS A 4 1.90 9.81 41.01
C LYS A 4 0.73 9.25 40.21
N ASP A 5 -0.42 9.13 40.83
CA ASP A 5 -1.64 8.62 40.19
C ASP A 5 -2.20 9.69 39.20
N GLN A 6 -2.12 10.98 39.56
CA GLN A 6 -2.47 12.08 38.64
C GLN A 6 -1.48 12.20 37.45
N GLN A 7 -0.19 12.00 37.69
CA GLN A 7 0.80 11.97 36.63
C GLN A 7 0.59 10.78 35.66
N ALA A 8 0.27 9.59 36.24
CA ALA A 8 -0.05 8.41 35.43
C ALA A 8 -1.33 8.60 34.60
N VAL A 9 -2.37 9.20 35.18
CA VAL A 9 -3.61 9.54 34.43
C VAL A 9 -3.36 10.57 33.35
N THR A 10 -2.50 11.56 33.60
CA THR A 10 -2.16 12.58 32.60
C THR A 10 -1.35 11.97 31.45
N ALA A 11 -0.36 11.11 31.78
CA ALA A 11 0.41 10.38 30.76
C ALA A 11 -0.49 9.45 29.93
N ALA A 12 -1.42 8.73 30.57
CA ALA A 12 -2.36 7.86 29.88
C ALA A 12 -3.31 8.64 28.94
N LYS A 13 -3.80 9.82 29.36
CA LYS A 13 -4.62 10.69 28.52
C LYS A 13 -3.85 11.25 27.31
N GLN A 14 -2.57 11.55 27.48
CA GLN A 14 -1.71 12.03 26.42
C GLN A 14 -1.34 10.91 25.45
N GLU A 15 -1.11 9.70 25.95
CA GLU A 15 -0.93 8.49 25.12
C GLU A 15 -2.22 8.18 24.34
N GLN A 16 -3.37 8.30 24.99
CA GLN A 16 -4.67 8.12 24.34
C GLN A 16 -4.90 9.16 23.23
N ALA A 17 -4.61 10.43 23.48
CA ALA A 17 -4.73 11.48 22.46
C ALA A 17 -3.79 11.24 21.27
N LYS A 18 -2.56 10.77 21.53
CA LYS A 18 -1.61 10.38 20.47
C LYS A 18 -2.09 9.16 19.69
N LEU A 19 -2.65 8.18 20.38
CA LEU A 19 -3.26 7.01 19.74
C LEU A 19 -4.50 7.39 18.93
N GLU A 20 -5.30 8.34 19.39
CA GLU A 20 -6.44 8.87 18.66
C GLU A 20 -6.02 9.64 17.39
N GLU A 21 -4.94 10.40 17.45
CA GLU A 21 -4.38 11.10 16.30
C GLU A 21 -3.73 10.12 15.31
N LEU A 22 -2.99 9.14 15.81
CA LEU A 22 -2.48 8.02 15.03
C LEU A 22 -3.65 7.25 14.41
N ALA A 23 -4.75 7.05 15.13
CA ALA A 23 -5.97 6.42 14.64
C ALA A 23 -6.61 7.20 13.49
N LYS A 24 -6.72 8.52 13.62
CA LYS A 24 -7.24 9.40 12.55
C LYS A 24 -6.40 9.36 11.28
N ASN A 25 -5.08 9.30 11.43
CA ASN A 25 -4.16 9.25 10.28
C ASN A 25 -4.23 7.90 9.55
N ALA A 26 -4.39 6.78 10.31
CA ALA A 26 -4.56 5.45 9.75
C ALA A 26 -5.87 5.28 8.95
N GLU A 27 -6.94 5.97 9.39
CA GLU A 27 -8.22 5.94 8.69
C GLU A 27 -8.17 6.58 7.29
N ALA A 28 -7.37 7.64 7.11
CA ALA A 28 -7.22 8.27 5.80
C ALA A 28 -6.35 7.45 4.84
N GLU A 29 -5.35 6.78 5.32
CA GLU A 29 -4.54 5.90 4.47
C GLU A 29 -5.34 4.69 4.02
N LYS A 30 -6.18 4.13 4.90
CA LYS A 30 -7.13 3.09 4.48
C LYS A 30 -8.10 3.61 3.43
N ALA A 31 -8.74 4.74 3.70
CA ALA A 31 -9.69 5.32 2.75
C ALA A 31 -9.04 5.64 1.40
N LYS A 32 -7.75 6.04 1.41
CA LYS A 32 -6.98 6.26 0.19
C LYS A 32 -6.68 4.94 -0.53
N ALA A 33 -6.20 3.93 0.19
CA ALA A 33 -5.94 2.61 -0.35
C ALA A 33 -7.23 1.95 -0.90
N GLU A 34 -8.34 2.06 -0.17
CA GLU A 34 -9.65 1.60 -0.64
C GLU A 34 -10.11 2.36 -1.89
N LYS A 35 -9.86 3.68 -1.94
CA LYS A 35 -10.17 4.50 -3.12
C LYS A 35 -9.29 4.15 -4.32
N GLU A 36 -8.00 3.90 -4.09
CA GLU A 36 -7.09 3.42 -5.13
C GLU A 36 -7.45 2.00 -5.60
N GLN A 37 -7.82 1.11 -4.66
CA GLN A 37 -8.30 -0.23 -5.00
C GLN A 37 -9.60 -0.15 -5.80
N ALA A 38 -10.56 0.64 -5.34
CA ALA A 38 -11.81 0.85 -6.06
C ALA A 38 -11.58 1.47 -7.45
N ALA A 39 -10.63 2.40 -7.58
CA ALA A 39 -10.26 2.97 -8.87
C ALA A 39 -9.65 1.91 -9.80
N LYS A 40 -8.79 1.04 -9.30
CA LYS A 40 -8.18 -0.06 -10.07
C LYS A 40 -9.19 -1.16 -10.42
N GLU A 41 -10.10 -1.47 -9.51
CA GLU A 41 -11.22 -2.40 -9.78
C GLU A 41 -12.17 -1.82 -10.83
N ALA A 42 -12.46 -0.50 -10.76
CA ALA A 42 -13.24 0.20 -11.77
C ALA A 42 -12.52 0.24 -13.13
N GLU A 43 -11.22 0.46 -13.14
CA GLU A 43 -10.40 0.40 -14.36
C GLU A 43 -10.41 -1.03 -14.95
N LEU A 44 -10.25 -2.06 -14.11
CA LEU A 44 -10.36 -3.45 -14.56
C LEU A 44 -11.74 -3.78 -15.11
N ALA A 45 -12.79 -3.38 -14.37
CA ALA A 45 -14.16 -3.59 -14.83
C ALA A 45 -14.43 -2.84 -16.15
N ASN A 46 -13.85 -1.65 -16.34
CA ASN A 46 -13.94 -0.93 -17.61
C ASN A 46 -13.20 -1.68 -18.73
N LYS A 47 -11.98 -2.14 -18.47
CA LYS A 47 -11.20 -2.93 -19.43
C LYS A 47 -11.86 -4.26 -19.77
N GLN A 48 -12.46 -4.94 -18.78
CA GLN A 48 -13.27 -6.15 -19.00
C GLN A 48 -14.52 -5.86 -19.84
N LYS A 49 -15.18 -4.69 -19.61
CA LYS A 49 -16.31 -4.25 -20.45
C LYS A 49 -15.86 -3.94 -21.88
N GLU A 50 -14.70 -3.34 -22.04
CA GLU A 50 -14.12 -3.10 -23.38
C GLU A 50 -13.77 -4.41 -24.06
N GLU A 51 -13.22 -5.38 -23.33
CA GLU A 51 -12.95 -6.72 -23.84
C GLU A 51 -14.24 -7.44 -24.23
N ALA A 52 -15.27 -7.39 -23.38
CA ALA A 52 -16.58 -7.96 -23.69
C ALA A 52 -17.19 -7.30 -24.93
N LYS A 53 -17.14 -5.96 -25.05
CA LYS A 53 -17.60 -5.25 -26.25
C LYS A 53 -16.79 -5.63 -27.48
N ALA A 54 -15.47 -5.82 -27.31
CA ALA A 54 -14.60 -6.25 -28.39
C ALA A 54 -14.90 -7.69 -28.83
N LYS A 55 -15.23 -8.58 -27.88
CA LYS A 55 -15.70 -9.94 -28.16
C LYS A 55 -17.05 -9.94 -28.85
N ASP A 56 -18.00 -9.11 -28.34
CA ASP A 56 -19.30 -8.93 -28.98
C ASP A 56 -19.15 -8.37 -30.39
N GLN A 57 -18.26 -7.37 -30.56
CA GLN A 57 -17.96 -6.82 -31.87
C GLN A 57 -17.32 -7.88 -32.79
N LYS A 58 -16.39 -8.68 -32.26
CA LYS A 58 -15.81 -9.79 -33.00
C LYS A 58 -16.89 -10.82 -33.41
N THR A 59 -17.80 -11.16 -32.49
CA THR A 59 -18.90 -12.07 -32.81
C THR A 59 -19.78 -11.50 -33.92
N LYS A 60 -20.07 -10.19 -33.89
CA LYS A 60 -20.82 -9.48 -34.94
C LYS A 60 -20.03 -9.45 -36.24
N ASP A 61 -18.70 -9.18 -36.14
CA ASP A 61 -17.82 -9.16 -37.30
C ASP A 61 -17.64 -10.57 -37.88
N ASP A 62 -17.48 -11.61 -37.02
CA ASP A 62 -17.42 -13.02 -37.43
C ASP A 62 -18.79 -13.45 -38.06
N GLN A 63 -19.89 -13.00 -37.49
CA GLN A 63 -21.21 -13.21 -38.09
C GLN A 63 -21.32 -12.49 -39.45
N ALA A 64 -20.89 -11.23 -39.53
CA ALA A 64 -20.88 -10.49 -40.78
C ALA A 64 -19.99 -11.12 -41.86
N VAL A 65 -18.89 -11.72 -41.43
CA VAL A 65 -18.00 -12.46 -42.35
C VAL A 65 -18.63 -13.77 -42.80
N ALA A 66 -19.23 -14.55 -41.88
CA ALA A 66 -19.94 -15.80 -42.22
C ALA A 66 -21.10 -15.51 -43.17
N ASP A 67 -21.86 -14.45 -42.91
CA ASP A 67 -22.93 -13.97 -43.76
C ASP A 67 -22.42 -13.55 -45.16
N GLN A 68 -21.28 -12.84 -45.16
CA GLN A 68 -20.62 -12.44 -46.41
C GLN A 68 -20.01 -13.62 -47.15
N GLN A 69 -19.42 -14.59 -46.44
CA GLN A 69 -18.93 -15.85 -47.01
C GLN A 69 -20.08 -16.62 -47.67
N THR A 70 -21.26 -16.63 -47.00
CA THR A 70 -22.48 -17.23 -47.55
C THR A 70 -22.93 -16.48 -48.81
N VAL A 71 -22.95 -15.16 -48.77
CA VAL A 71 -23.24 -14.30 -49.95
C VAL A 71 -22.21 -14.49 -51.07
N VAL A 72 -20.92 -14.64 -50.70
CA VAL A 72 -19.85 -14.92 -51.68
C VAL A 72 -20.01 -16.32 -52.27
N THR A 73 -20.31 -17.34 -51.45
CA THR A 73 -20.57 -18.70 -51.95
C THR A 73 -21.75 -18.69 -52.92
N THR A 74 -22.85 -18.04 -52.52
CA THR A 74 -24.03 -17.86 -53.39
C THR A 74 -23.72 -17.03 -54.63
N ARG A 75 -22.77 -16.09 -54.53
CA ARG A 75 -22.35 -15.27 -55.67
C ARG A 75 -21.20 -15.88 -56.48
N GLN A 76 -20.42 -16.84 -55.90
CA GLN A 76 -19.41 -17.60 -56.66
C GLN A 76 -20.03 -18.37 -57.84
N GLU A 77 -21.28 -18.72 -57.70
CA GLU A 77 -22.06 -19.28 -58.82
C GLU A 77 -22.41 -18.22 -59.88
N LYS A 78 -22.25 -16.98 -59.52
CA LYS A 78 -22.67 -15.86 -60.37
C LYS A 78 -21.56 -14.94 -60.80
N VAL A 79 -20.28 -15.22 -60.69
CA VAL A 79 -19.33 -14.40 -61.41
C VAL A 79 -18.05 -13.86 -60.75
N ALA A 80 -17.13 -13.59 -61.59
CA ALA A 80 -15.81 -13.00 -61.34
C ALA A 80 -15.82 -11.64 -60.57
N ASP A 81 -16.89 -10.86 -60.66
CA ASP A 81 -16.98 -9.55 -59.98
C ASP A 81 -17.11 -9.63 -58.45
N ALA A 82 -17.63 -10.73 -57.93
CA ALA A 82 -17.75 -10.96 -56.51
C ALA A 82 -16.41 -11.31 -55.83
N LYS A 83 -15.37 -11.68 -56.59
CA LYS A 83 -14.05 -12.01 -56.01
C LYS A 83 -13.32 -10.78 -55.44
N ALA A 84 -13.46 -9.62 -56.09
CA ALA A 84 -12.85 -8.39 -55.60
C ALA A 84 -13.47 -7.94 -54.27
N ASP A 85 -14.77 -8.06 -54.16
CA ASP A 85 -15.55 -7.75 -52.92
C ASP A 85 -15.19 -8.68 -51.76
N THR A 86 -14.95 -9.97 -52.05
CA THR A 86 -14.57 -10.94 -51.02
C THR A 86 -13.19 -10.66 -50.46
N THR A 87 -12.25 -10.25 -51.30
CA THR A 87 -10.87 -9.93 -50.88
C THR A 87 -10.83 -8.70 -49.96
N ALA A 88 -11.61 -7.68 -50.28
CA ALA A 88 -11.73 -6.48 -49.45
C ALA A 88 -12.35 -6.78 -48.05
N LYS A 89 -13.36 -7.64 -48.01
CA LYS A 89 -14.02 -8.04 -46.80
C LYS A 89 -13.18 -8.94 -45.90
N GLN A 90 -12.35 -9.80 -46.52
CA GLN A 90 -11.37 -10.62 -45.78
C GLN A 90 -10.27 -9.77 -45.13
N ALA A 91 -9.83 -8.70 -45.80
CA ALA A 91 -8.86 -7.76 -45.26
C ALA A 91 -9.44 -6.98 -44.04
N ASP A 92 -10.69 -6.57 -44.13
CA ASP A 92 -11.38 -5.91 -43.01
C ASP A 92 -11.55 -6.82 -41.79
N LEU A 93 -11.85 -8.12 -41.99
CA LEU A 93 -11.92 -9.11 -40.94
C LEU A 93 -10.58 -9.28 -40.22
N THR A 94 -9.48 -9.45 -40.96
CA THR A 94 -8.15 -9.61 -40.40
C THR A 94 -7.75 -8.39 -39.55
N ALA A 95 -8.11 -7.19 -40.01
CA ALA A 95 -7.88 -5.97 -39.24
C ALA A 95 -8.68 -5.96 -37.88
N LYS A 96 -9.94 -6.39 -37.93
CA LYS A 96 -10.80 -6.49 -36.73
C LYS A 96 -10.33 -7.57 -35.74
N GLU A 97 -9.87 -8.71 -36.24
CA GLU A 97 -9.28 -9.77 -35.42
C GLU A 97 -8.00 -9.33 -34.71
N ASN A 98 -7.14 -8.58 -35.42
CA ASN A 98 -5.94 -7.98 -34.81
C ASN A 98 -6.33 -6.98 -33.71
N ALA A 99 -7.28 -6.10 -33.98
CA ALA A 99 -7.77 -5.15 -32.98
C ALA A 99 -8.37 -5.83 -31.73
N LEU A 100 -9.00 -6.98 -31.90
CA LEU A 100 -9.51 -7.76 -30.75
C LEU A 100 -8.38 -8.35 -29.91
N LYS A 101 -7.34 -8.93 -30.56
CA LYS A 101 -6.15 -9.43 -29.85
C LYS A 101 -5.47 -8.36 -29.02
N ASP A 102 -5.34 -7.15 -29.59
CA ASP A 102 -4.73 -6.02 -28.89
C ASP A 102 -5.53 -5.64 -27.63
N LYS A 103 -6.86 -5.63 -27.75
CA LYS A 103 -7.73 -5.37 -26.59
C LYS A 103 -7.67 -6.46 -25.53
N GLN A 104 -7.61 -7.73 -25.93
CA GLN A 104 -7.43 -8.85 -24.99
C GLN A 104 -6.08 -8.78 -24.24
N ALA A 105 -5.02 -8.42 -24.97
CA ALA A 105 -3.69 -8.22 -24.36
C ALA A 105 -3.70 -7.06 -23.35
N ALA A 106 -4.32 -5.94 -23.71
CA ALA A 106 -4.48 -4.79 -22.81
C ALA A 106 -5.28 -5.14 -21.53
N THR A 107 -6.34 -5.91 -21.67
CA THR A 107 -7.15 -6.39 -20.51
C THR A 107 -6.32 -7.29 -19.61
N LYS A 108 -5.54 -8.21 -20.18
CA LYS A 108 -4.66 -9.09 -19.40
C LYS A 108 -3.59 -8.30 -18.66
N GLN A 109 -3.00 -7.30 -19.33
CA GLN A 109 -2.04 -6.42 -18.68
C GLN A 109 -2.65 -5.61 -17.55
N ALA A 110 -3.88 -5.11 -17.73
CA ALA A 110 -4.61 -4.40 -16.69
C ALA A 110 -4.95 -5.32 -15.51
N GLN A 111 -5.33 -6.58 -15.77
CA GLN A 111 -5.56 -7.57 -14.72
C GLN A 111 -4.28 -7.83 -13.92
N ASN A 112 -3.16 -8.04 -14.61
CA ASN A 112 -1.88 -8.23 -13.94
C ASN A 112 -1.48 -7.01 -13.09
N THR A 113 -1.71 -5.80 -13.61
CA THR A 113 -1.46 -4.55 -12.87
C THR A 113 -2.37 -4.44 -11.65
N LEU A 114 -3.66 -4.80 -11.79
CA LEU A 114 -4.59 -4.81 -10.67
C LEU A 114 -4.20 -5.86 -9.62
N ASP A 115 -3.82 -7.06 -10.05
CA ASP A 115 -3.44 -8.13 -9.14
C ASP A 115 -2.13 -7.79 -8.40
N SER A 116 -1.14 -7.22 -9.11
CA SER A 116 0.06 -6.67 -8.48
C SER A 116 -0.27 -5.56 -7.47
N SER A 117 -1.20 -4.69 -7.81
CA SER A 117 -1.62 -3.59 -6.92
C SER A 117 -2.50 -4.08 -5.77
N LYS A 118 -3.28 -5.14 -5.95
CA LYS A 118 -3.98 -5.83 -4.86
C LYS A 118 -3.01 -6.55 -3.93
N GLU A 119 -1.97 -7.16 -4.47
CA GLU A 119 -0.88 -7.73 -3.67
C GLU A 119 -0.07 -6.63 -2.98
N GLU A 120 0.17 -5.49 -3.62
CA GLU A 120 0.74 -4.31 -2.95
C GLU A 120 -0.19 -3.75 -1.87
N LEU A 121 -1.49 -3.72 -2.08
CA LEU A 121 -2.49 -3.31 -1.09
C LEU A 121 -2.67 -4.33 0.04
N LYS A 122 -2.59 -5.63 -0.23
CA LYS A 122 -2.42 -6.68 0.79
C LYS A 122 -1.00 -6.68 1.33
N GLY A 123 -0.09 -6.36 0.48
CA GLY A 123 1.34 -6.36 0.64
C GLY A 123 1.89 -5.01 1.08
N HIS A 124 1.15 -4.24 1.87
CA HIS A 124 1.83 -3.53 2.92
C HIS A 124 2.58 -4.56 3.80
N LYS A 125 2.83 -5.73 3.16
CA LYS A 125 3.53 -6.88 3.71
C LYS A 125 3.09 -7.11 5.14
N GLY A 126 1.78 -7.15 5.31
CA GLY A 126 1.00 -6.95 6.49
C GLY A 126 1.57 -7.67 7.71
N ILE A 127 1.35 -7.12 8.86
CA ILE A 127 1.76 -7.75 10.10
C ILE A 127 0.72 -8.81 10.45
N ASN A 128 1.21 -10.05 10.63
CA ASN A 128 0.37 -11.16 11.05
C ASN A 128 0.16 -11.08 12.56
N LEU A 129 -1.08 -11.14 12.98
CA LEU A 129 -1.43 -11.21 14.39
C LEU A 129 -1.66 -12.68 14.79
N PRO A 130 -1.29 -13.10 16.02
CA PRO A 130 -1.70 -14.37 16.55
C PRO A 130 -3.22 -14.54 16.54
N ALA A 131 -3.68 -15.80 16.51
CA ALA A 131 -5.09 -16.09 16.57
C ALA A 131 -5.71 -15.49 17.84
N ASN A 132 -6.86 -14.84 17.71
CA ASN A 132 -7.58 -14.18 18.80
C ASN A 132 -6.86 -12.98 19.46
N PHE A 133 -5.77 -12.47 18.87
CA PHE A 133 -5.11 -11.29 19.40
C PHE A 133 -6.03 -10.07 19.31
N THR A 134 -6.48 -9.60 20.47
CA THR A 134 -7.13 -8.31 20.64
C THR A 134 -6.60 -7.66 21.90
N PRO A 135 -6.61 -6.31 22.03
CA PRO A 135 -6.16 -5.63 23.23
C PRO A 135 -6.87 -6.13 24.51
N ASP A 136 -8.17 -6.43 24.40
CA ASP A 136 -8.95 -6.90 25.53
C ASP A 136 -8.68 -8.37 25.88
N TYR A 137 -8.34 -9.20 24.90
CA TYR A 137 -7.90 -10.56 25.14
C TYR A 137 -6.50 -10.55 25.77
N TYR A 138 -5.55 -9.82 25.18
CA TYR A 138 -4.18 -9.71 25.65
C TYR A 138 -4.10 -9.23 27.12
N LYS A 139 -4.90 -8.22 27.50
CA LYS A 139 -4.95 -7.70 28.88
C LYS A 139 -5.36 -8.73 29.92
N LYS A 140 -6.08 -9.78 29.54
CA LYS A 140 -6.56 -10.85 30.43
C LYS A 140 -5.58 -12.01 30.59
N LEU A 141 -4.57 -12.06 29.76
CA LEU A 141 -3.55 -13.11 29.78
C LEU A 141 -2.62 -12.96 30.99
N SER A 142 -2.17 -14.09 31.52
CA SER A 142 -1.03 -14.16 32.42
C SER A 142 0.26 -13.75 31.70
N GLU A 143 1.30 -13.38 32.43
CA GLU A 143 2.57 -13.00 31.83
C GLU A 143 3.20 -14.12 30.97
N GLN A 144 3.03 -15.38 31.37
CA GLN A 144 3.48 -16.53 30.57
C GLN A 144 2.72 -16.65 29.23
N GLU A 145 1.41 -16.43 29.26
CA GLU A 145 0.58 -16.47 28.05
C GLU A 145 0.87 -15.29 27.14
N LYS A 146 1.13 -14.10 27.68
CA LYS A 146 1.59 -12.93 26.91
C LYS A 146 2.90 -13.23 26.20
N GLN A 147 3.91 -13.72 26.92
CA GLN A 147 5.21 -14.09 26.33
C GLN A 147 5.07 -15.18 25.25
N ALA A 148 4.19 -16.15 25.46
CA ALA A 148 3.93 -17.17 24.43
C ALA A 148 3.30 -16.57 23.18
N MET A 149 2.35 -15.64 23.34
CA MET A 149 1.70 -14.94 22.23
C MET A 149 2.65 -13.99 21.51
N GLU A 150 3.49 -13.26 22.22
CA GLU A 150 4.55 -12.41 21.65
C GLU A 150 5.52 -13.24 20.82
N LYS A 151 5.98 -14.37 21.35
CA LYS A 151 6.84 -15.31 20.62
C LYS A 151 6.17 -15.88 19.37
N GLU A 152 4.88 -16.20 19.44
CA GLU A 152 4.10 -16.60 18.26
C GLU A 152 4.03 -15.48 17.23
N ALA A 153 3.72 -14.24 17.66
CA ALA A 153 3.65 -13.07 16.81
C ALA A 153 4.98 -12.80 16.09
N LEU A 154 6.10 -12.87 16.81
CA LEU A 154 7.43 -12.72 16.23
C LEU A 154 7.72 -13.82 15.20
N ALA A 155 7.35 -15.07 15.49
CA ALA A 155 7.54 -16.20 14.57
C ALA A 155 6.71 -16.05 13.29
N LEU A 156 5.46 -15.61 13.40
CA LEU A 156 4.56 -15.33 12.26
C LEU A 156 5.07 -14.21 11.34
N ASN A 157 5.89 -13.32 11.87
CA ASN A 157 6.40 -12.15 11.16
C ASN A 157 7.89 -12.24 10.79
N LYS A 158 8.54 -13.37 11.07
CA LYS A 158 9.98 -13.57 10.87
C LYS A 158 10.43 -13.38 9.43
N VAL A 159 9.59 -13.72 8.47
CA VAL A 159 9.92 -13.62 7.04
C VAL A 159 9.25 -12.40 6.43
N PHE A 160 10.04 -11.57 5.76
CA PHE A 160 9.52 -10.49 4.94
C PHE A 160 8.99 -11.06 3.63
N PRO A 161 7.69 -10.93 3.32
CA PRO A 161 7.12 -11.52 2.12
C PRO A 161 7.49 -10.69 0.89
N GLU A 162 8.46 -11.14 0.11
CA GLU A 162 8.83 -10.49 -1.15
C GLU A 162 7.88 -10.86 -2.28
N ASN A 163 7.73 -9.96 -3.23
CA ASN A 163 6.95 -10.15 -4.44
C ASN A 163 7.68 -9.61 -5.67
N GLN A 164 7.10 -9.77 -6.86
CA GLN A 164 7.74 -9.37 -8.11
C GLN A 164 7.98 -7.85 -8.21
N ALA A 165 7.15 -7.02 -7.57
CA ALA A 165 7.32 -5.56 -7.57
C ALA A 165 8.55 -5.10 -6.77
N ASP A 166 9.07 -5.93 -5.88
CA ASP A 166 10.21 -5.58 -5.03
C ASP A 166 11.52 -5.45 -5.80
N ALA A 167 11.63 -6.08 -6.96
CA ALA A 167 12.81 -5.94 -7.82
C ALA A 167 13.07 -4.47 -8.23
N ALA A 168 12.02 -3.71 -8.53
CA ALA A 168 12.14 -2.28 -8.82
C ALA A 168 12.49 -1.49 -7.55
N LYS A 169 11.89 -1.82 -6.42
CA LYS A 169 12.14 -1.17 -5.13
C LYS A 169 13.56 -1.42 -4.61
N ALA A 170 14.16 -2.57 -4.93
CA ALA A 170 15.55 -2.88 -4.57
C ALA A 170 16.58 -1.97 -5.27
N THR A 171 16.22 -1.38 -6.39
CA THR A 171 17.08 -0.47 -7.17
C THR A 171 16.75 1.00 -6.98
N GLU A 172 15.57 1.33 -6.48
CA GLU A 172 15.17 2.70 -6.15
C GLU A 172 15.84 3.15 -4.85
N MET A 173 16.77 4.11 -4.94
CA MET A 173 17.57 4.56 -3.80
C MET A 173 17.01 5.83 -3.18
N ILE A 174 17.02 5.87 -1.86
CA ILE A 174 16.65 7.02 -1.02
C ILE A 174 17.91 7.57 -0.39
N ASP A 175 18.19 8.86 -0.59
CA ASP A 175 19.16 9.58 0.25
C ASP A 175 18.51 9.87 1.59
N ILE A 176 18.97 9.23 2.65
CA ILE A 176 18.37 9.34 3.97
C ILE A 176 18.49 10.74 4.60
N LYS A 177 19.46 11.54 4.15
CA LYS A 177 19.63 12.92 4.62
C LYS A 177 18.77 13.92 3.84
N ASN A 178 18.50 13.63 2.57
CA ASN A 178 17.79 14.52 1.66
C ASN A 178 16.76 13.77 0.79
N PRO A 179 15.80 13.06 1.39
CA PRO A 179 14.78 12.39 0.60
C PRO A 179 13.84 13.40 -0.08
N THR A 180 13.41 13.09 -1.29
CA THR A 180 12.44 13.91 -2.01
C THR A 180 11.07 13.88 -1.32
N GLU A 181 10.23 14.88 -1.55
CA GLU A 181 8.86 14.91 -0.99
C GLU A 181 8.03 13.68 -1.40
N LYS A 182 8.23 13.19 -2.62
CA LYS A 182 7.64 11.94 -3.09
C LYS A 182 8.08 10.75 -2.24
N GLN A 183 9.37 10.63 -1.96
CA GLN A 183 9.93 9.55 -1.14
C GLN A 183 9.47 9.64 0.31
N LYS A 184 9.47 10.84 0.90
CA LYS A 184 8.93 11.06 2.25
C LYS A 184 7.49 10.58 2.37
N LYS A 185 6.66 10.95 1.37
CA LYS A 185 5.28 10.50 1.32
C LYS A 185 5.18 8.99 1.16
N GLN A 186 5.92 8.38 0.25
CA GLN A 186 5.96 6.95 0.01
C GLN A 186 6.33 6.17 1.29
N MET A 187 7.37 6.59 2.00
CA MET A 187 7.79 5.97 3.25
C MET A 187 6.72 6.10 4.34
N SER A 188 6.12 7.28 4.47
CA SER A 188 5.05 7.51 5.45
C SER A 188 3.79 6.71 5.13
N ASP A 189 3.39 6.66 3.87
CA ASP A 189 2.24 5.87 3.39
C ASP A 189 2.46 4.38 3.67
N TYR A 190 3.66 3.87 3.42
CA TYR A 190 4.00 2.47 3.67
C TYR A 190 3.90 2.12 5.15
N PHE A 191 4.57 2.88 6.03
CA PHE A 191 4.56 2.64 7.47
C PHE A 191 3.14 2.72 8.06
N VAL A 192 2.38 3.76 7.70
CA VAL A 192 1.00 3.93 8.14
C VAL A 192 0.10 2.85 7.56
N GLY A 193 0.38 2.37 6.35
CA GLY A 193 -0.28 1.22 5.74
C GLY A 193 -0.14 -0.04 6.58
N LEU A 194 1.08 -0.40 6.99
CA LEU A 194 1.34 -1.52 7.90
C LEU A 194 0.56 -1.39 9.21
N LEU A 195 0.61 -0.21 9.81
CA LEU A 195 -0.11 0.05 11.06
C LEU A 195 -1.63 -0.02 10.88
N ASN A 196 -2.14 0.40 9.72
CA ASN A 196 -3.56 0.32 9.39
C ASN A 196 -4.05 -1.11 9.21
N ASP A 197 -3.22 -2.01 8.67
CA ASP A 197 -3.55 -3.43 8.60
C ASP A 197 -3.77 -4.04 9.98
N VAL A 198 -2.89 -3.71 10.93
CA VAL A 198 -3.06 -4.13 12.33
C VAL A 198 -4.31 -3.52 12.93
N ARG A 199 -4.52 -2.22 12.75
CA ARG A 199 -5.66 -1.49 13.30
C ARG A 199 -6.99 -2.02 12.76
N GLU A 200 -7.06 -2.34 11.46
CA GLU A 200 -8.25 -2.94 10.86
C GLU A 200 -8.57 -4.31 11.46
N LYS A 201 -7.56 -5.17 11.61
CA LYS A 201 -7.71 -6.49 12.26
C LYS A 201 -8.20 -6.37 13.71
N LEU A 202 -7.86 -5.28 14.38
CA LEU A 202 -8.28 -4.97 15.75
C LEU A 202 -9.59 -4.16 15.82
N GLY A 203 -10.26 -3.88 14.71
CA GLY A 203 -11.48 -3.06 14.67
C GLY A 203 -11.26 -1.59 15.03
N LEU A 204 -10.02 -1.10 14.93
CA LEU A 204 -9.66 0.28 15.27
C LEU A 204 -9.76 1.18 14.04
N GLN A 205 -10.05 2.45 14.28
CA GLN A 205 -10.06 3.46 13.21
C GLN A 205 -8.68 3.59 12.54
N LYS A 206 -8.67 3.72 11.21
CA LYS A 206 -7.44 3.89 10.44
C LYS A 206 -6.85 5.28 10.56
N LEU A 207 -5.54 5.33 10.57
CA LEU A 207 -4.75 6.55 10.57
C LEU A 207 -4.68 7.17 9.19
N LYS A 208 -4.44 8.48 9.12
CA LYS A 208 -4.29 9.24 7.89
C LYS A 208 -2.92 9.90 7.84
N VAL A 209 -2.27 9.81 6.69
CA VAL A 209 -1.06 10.58 6.41
C VAL A 209 -1.48 11.95 5.85
N SER A 210 -0.92 13.01 6.42
CA SER A 210 -1.07 14.38 5.92
C SER A 210 0.29 14.98 5.60
N SER A 211 0.34 15.97 4.70
CA SER A 211 1.56 16.70 4.40
C SER A 211 2.16 17.37 5.63
N GLN A 212 1.31 17.86 6.55
CA GLN A 212 1.75 18.44 7.81
C GLN A 212 2.42 17.41 8.72
N ASN A 213 1.86 16.20 8.84
CA ASN A 213 2.44 15.14 9.66
C ASN A 213 3.76 14.63 9.06
N ILE A 214 3.83 14.52 7.72
CA ILE A 214 5.07 14.18 7.03
C ILE A 214 6.14 15.23 7.33
N LYS A 215 5.81 16.52 7.15
CA LYS A 215 6.73 17.60 7.41
C LYS A 215 7.21 17.60 8.86
N PHE A 216 6.30 17.42 9.81
CA PHE A 216 6.64 17.32 11.23
C PHE A 216 7.64 16.19 11.52
N ALA A 217 7.38 14.97 11.00
CA ALA A 217 8.25 13.82 11.22
C ALA A 217 9.66 14.07 10.66
N TRP A 218 9.78 14.68 9.48
CA TRP A 218 11.07 14.97 8.85
C TRP A 218 11.79 16.16 9.50
N ASP A 219 11.09 17.16 9.98
CA ASP A 219 11.69 18.25 10.76
C ASP A 219 12.20 17.70 12.10
N ASN A 220 11.46 16.82 12.77
CA ASN A 220 11.93 16.15 13.97
C ASN A 220 13.24 15.37 13.70
N ALA A 221 13.22 14.50 12.71
CA ALA A 221 14.42 13.73 12.32
C ALA A 221 15.63 14.61 11.96
N LYS A 222 15.40 15.78 11.36
CA LYS A 222 16.44 16.76 11.03
C LYS A 222 17.02 17.44 12.27
N TYR A 223 16.20 17.67 13.29
CA TYR A 223 16.61 18.37 14.51
C TYR A 223 17.20 17.43 15.55
N THR A 224 16.83 16.14 15.50
CA THR A 224 17.34 15.12 16.43
C THR A 224 18.86 15.04 16.38
N ASN A 225 19.49 15.06 17.56
CA ASN A 225 20.93 14.88 17.68
C ASN A 225 21.29 13.42 17.38
N PRO A 226 22.09 13.15 16.34
CA PRO A 226 22.43 11.77 15.96
C PRO A 226 23.33 11.04 16.98
N ASN A 227 23.87 11.74 17.97
CA ASN A 227 24.70 11.16 19.02
C ASN A 227 23.91 10.89 20.32
N GLU A 228 22.63 11.24 20.35
CA GLU A 228 21.77 11.03 21.50
C GLU A 228 21.03 9.70 21.36
N ILE A 229 21.07 8.89 22.42
CA ILE A 229 20.35 7.63 22.45
C ILE A 229 19.04 7.88 23.17
N GLY A 230 17.91 7.68 22.46
CA GLY A 230 16.57 7.91 23.00
C GLY A 230 15.81 9.02 22.28
N HIS A 231 14.79 9.55 22.95
CA HIS A 231 13.99 10.65 22.41
C HIS A 231 14.66 11.98 22.63
N ASP A 232 14.89 12.73 21.55
CA ASP A 232 15.31 14.13 21.63
C ASP A 232 14.06 15.02 21.81
N GLU A 233 13.66 15.22 23.06
CA GLU A 233 12.46 16.00 23.39
C GLU A 233 12.54 17.45 22.91
N ASN A 234 13.74 18.02 22.82
CA ASN A 234 13.96 19.37 22.31
C ASN A 234 13.71 19.43 20.80
N ALA A 235 14.22 18.42 20.06
CA ALA A 235 13.96 18.29 18.63
C ALA A 235 12.47 18.10 18.36
N ILE A 236 11.82 17.18 19.10
CA ILE A 236 10.39 16.90 18.99
C ILE A 236 9.55 18.16 19.22
N ASN A 237 9.82 18.89 20.31
CA ASN A 237 9.07 20.10 20.64
C ASN A 237 9.32 21.25 19.65
N LYS A 238 10.55 21.40 19.18
CA LYS A 238 10.88 22.35 18.14
C LYS A 238 10.13 22.04 16.84
N ALA A 239 10.15 20.79 16.40
CA ALA A 239 9.42 20.37 15.22
C ALA A 239 7.90 20.54 15.40
N ALA A 240 7.36 20.21 16.57
CA ALA A 240 5.95 20.41 16.90
C ALA A 240 5.54 21.88 16.75
N LYS A 241 6.28 22.79 17.37
CA LYS A 241 6.05 24.22 17.29
C LYS A 241 6.04 24.75 15.85
N GLU A 242 7.08 24.41 15.07
CA GLU A 242 7.22 24.88 13.69
C GLU A 242 6.14 24.33 12.74
N ASN A 243 5.53 23.21 13.12
CA ASN A 243 4.44 22.58 12.35
C ASN A 243 3.04 22.82 12.93
N GLY A 244 2.91 23.72 13.93
CA GLY A 244 1.61 24.08 14.51
C GLY A 244 1.00 23.01 15.40
N PHE A 245 1.82 22.08 15.91
CA PHE A 245 1.43 21.11 16.93
C PHE A 245 1.70 21.64 18.33
N LYS A 246 1.05 21.05 19.30
CA LYS A 246 1.25 21.42 20.72
C LYS A 246 2.65 21.01 21.18
N GLU A 247 3.33 21.91 21.90
CA GLU A 247 4.59 21.61 22.56
C GLU A 247 4.32 20.92 23.92
N TYR A 248 5.18 19.97 24.27
CA TYR A 248 5.16 19.27 25.57
C TYR A 248 6.59 19.22 26.14
N PRO A 249 7.11 20.35 26.65
CA PRO A 249 8.49 20.45 27.14
C PRO A 249 8.79 19.38 28.20
N GLY A 250 9.91 18.69 28.03
CA GLY A 250 10.32 17.60 28.91
C GLY A 250 9.50 16.32 28.78
N GLN A 251 8.74 16.16 27.67
CA GLN A 251 7.89 15.00 27.43
C GLN A 251 7.84 14.65 25.94
N ASN A 252 7.70 13.35 25.66
CA ASN A 252 7.47 12.85 24.32
C ASN A 252 6.07 12.28 24.17
N PHE A 253 5.28 12.87 23.24
CA PHE A 253 3.95 12.37 22.86
C PHE A 253 3.82 12.08 21.36
N TYR A 254 4.90 12.22 20.61
CA TYR A 254 4.87 12.22 19.16
C TYR A 254 5.72 11.13 18.52
N GLU A 255 6.66 10.55 19.26
CA GLU A 255 7.65 9.66 18.71
C GLU A 255 7.69 8.33 19.43
N ASN A 256 7.70 7.23 18.67
CA ASN A 256 8.14 5.92 19.09
C ASN A 256 9.46 5.62 18.41
N LEU A 257 10.41 5.07 19.14
CA LEU A 257 11.73 4.71 18.63
C LEU A 257 11.86 3.21 18.52
N SER A 258 12.42 2.78 17.42
CA SER A 258 12.96 1.45 17.23
C SER A 258 14.21 1.58 16.37
N GLY A 259 15.22 0.76 16.59
CA GLY A 259 16.51 0.98 15.96
C GLY A 259 17.23 -0.28 15.53
N GLY A 260 18.29 -0.10 14.73
CA GLY A 260 19.20 -1.18 14.35
C GLY A 260 18.80 -2.01 13.13
N TYR A 261 17.69 -1.70 12.48
CA TYR A 261 17.11 -2.53 11.42
C TYR A 261 17.69 -2.31 10.03
N PHE A 262 18.38 -1.23 9.78
CA PHE A 262 19.05 -1.02 8.50
C PHE A 262 20.38 -0.28 8.66
N GLN A 263 21.26 -0.54 7.69
CA GLN A 263 22.54 0.17 7.61
C GLN A 263 22.66 0.84 6.24
N PRO A 264 22.56 2.18 6.18
CA PRO A 264 22.71 2.90 4.94
C PRO A 264 24.10 2.70 4.36
N LYS A 265 24.18 2.42 3.07
CA LYS A 265 25.44 2.42 2.34
C LYS A 265 25.62 3.79 1.68
N ASP A 266 26.70 4.48 2.02
CA ASP A 266 27.00 5.82 1.51
C ASP A 266 25.85 6.83 1.73
N GLY A 267 25.16 6.72 2.87
CA GLY A 267 24.02 7.56 3.21
C GLY A 267 22.74 7.25 2.43
N LYS A 268 22.68 6.14 1.72
CA LYS A 268 21.51 5.72 0.91
C LYS A 268 20.99 4.38 1.36
N ILE A 269 19.69 4.19 1.18
CA ILE A 269 18.98 2.93 1.40
C ILE A 269 18.06 2.66 0.21
N SER A 270 17.87 1.40 -0.16
CA SER A 270 16.84 1.08 -1.15
C SER A 270 15.43 1.21 -0.55
N VAL A 271 14.44 1.47 -1.39
CA VAL A 271 13.03 1.47 -0.96
C VAL A 271 12.68 0.12 -0.33
N LEU A 272 13.15 -0.98 -0.91
CA LEU A 272 12.90 -2.32 -0.38
C LEU A 272 13.51 -2.53 1.01
N ASP A 273 14.75 -2.10 1.24
CA ASP A 273 15.40 -2.22 2.54
C ASP A 273 14.74 -1.31 3.58
N PHE A 274 14.26 -0.13 3.17
CA PHE A 274 13.43 0.70 4.02
C PHE A 274 12.14 -0.03 4.41
N GLU A 275 11.43 -0.66 3.46
CA GLU A 275 10.19 -1.39 3.73
C GLU A 275 10.42 -2.57 4.69
N ARG A 276 11.53 -3.30 4.54
CA ARG A 276 11.92 -4.36 5.48
C ARG A 276 12.16 -3.82 6.88
N ALA A 277 13.00 -2.78 6.99
CA ALA A 277 13.32 -2.17 8.27
C ALA A 277 12.09 -1.57 8.97
N ALA A 278 11.23 -0.88 8.23
CA ALA A 278 9.99 -0.31 8.77
C ALA A 278 9.04 -1.40 9.30
N ARG A 279 8.95 -2.53 8.58
CA ARG A 279 8.13 -3.67 9.05
C ARG A 279 8.73 -4.33 10.28
N GLU A 280 10.03 -4.57 10.30
CA GLU A 280 10.74 -5.14 11.46
C GLU A 280 10.57 -4.23 12.68
N ALA A 281 10.79 -2.93 12.52
CA ALA A 281 10.60 -1.96 13.59
C ALA A 281 9.17 -1.97 14.15
N LEU A 282 8.16 -2.06 13.29
CA LEU A 282 6.77 -2.09 13.73
C LEU A 282 6.41 -3.42 14.42
N VAL A 283 6.92 -4.54 13.93
CA VAL A 283 6.76 -5.85 14.60
C VAL A 283 7.38 -5.82 16.00
N ASP A 284 8.55 -5.24 16.11
CA ASP A 284 9.26 -5.10 17.38
C ASP A 284 8.48 -4.20 18.36
N MET A 285 8.02 -3.05 17.90
CA MET A 285 7.20 -2.13 18.72
C MET A 285 5.87 -2.73 19.19
N LEU A 286 5.35 -3.73 18.47
CA LEU A 286 4.07 -4.34 18.79
C LEU A 286 4.19 -5.54 19.73
N PHE A 287 5.34 -6.26 19.67
CA PHE A 287 5.47 -7.60 20.27
C PHE A 287 6.75 -7.81 21.10
N ASN A 288 7.60 -6.81 21.26
CA ASN A 288 8.72 -6.77 22.20
C ASN A 288 8.53 -5.64 23.22
#